data_a8363229bf0d89b20e0552831bb77ef5
#
_entry.id   a8363229bf0d89b20e0552831bb77ef5
#
_cell.length_a   1.000
_cell.length_b   1.000
_cell.length_c   1.000
_cell.angle_alpha   90.00
_cell.angle_beta   90.00
_cell.angle_gamma   90.00
#
_symmetry.space_group_name_H-M   'P 1'
#
loop_
_entity.id
_entity.type
_entity.pdbx_description
1 polymer ?
#
loop_
_entity_poly.entity_id
_entity_poly.type
_entity_poly.pdbx_seq_one_letter_code
_entity_poly.pdbx_strand_id
1 'polypeptide(L)'
;MDKKEMTVEERLTALEELFLQQKKIFTLDEASAYTHISKSRLYKLTSEKMIPHYKPTGRFLYFEKDELDQWIKNHRVSTVDEMEEAAQSYCVRQPIATV
;
A
#
# COMPACT_ATOMS: atom_id res chain seq x y z
N MET A 1 29.91 10.30 -19.79
CA MET A 1 29.52 10.08 -19.66
C MET A 1 29.32 9.70 -18.89
N ASP A 2 29.35 9.62 -18.62
CA ASP A 2 29.19 9.14 -18.04
C ASP A 2 28.42 8.82 -17.55
N LYS A 3 27.95 8.80 -17.78
CA LYS A 3 27.16 8.55 -17.47
C LYS A 3 26.89 7.39 -17.39
N LYS A 4 26.45 6.95 -16.73
CA LYS A 4 26.18 5.82 -16.60
C LYS A 4 25.17 5.44 -17.41
N GLU A 5 25.22 4.59 -18.11
CA GLU A 5 24.19 4.16 -18.92
C GLU A 5 23.45 3.10 -18.27
N MET A 6 22.14 3.15 -18.21
CA MET A 6 21.31 2.09 -17.67
C MET A 6 21.22 0.95 -18.66
N THR A 7 21.16 -0.25 -18.16
CA THR A 7 20.90 -1.40 -19.00
C THR A 7 19.47 -1.34 -19.53
N VAL A 8 19.18 -2.16 -20.51
CA VAL A 8 17.82 -2.23 -21.06
C VAL A 8 16.85 -2.65 -19.97
N GLU A 9 17.25 -3.60 -19.13
CA GLU A 9 16.38 -4.05 -18.06
C GLU A 9 16.11 -2.95 -17.06
N GLU A 10 17.13 -2.15 -16.74
CA GLU A 10 16.94 -1.04 -15.83
C GLU A 10 16.00 -0.01 -16.42
N ARG A 11 16.14 0.25 -17.73
CA ARG A 11 15.24 1.21 -18.38
C ARG A 11 13.82 0.70 -18.40
N LEU A 12 13.62 -0.58 -18.66
CA LEU A 12 12.29 -1.14 -18.66
C LEU A 12 11.66 -1.04 -17.30
N THR A 13 12.42 -1.35 -16.27
CA THR A 13 11.91 -1.26 -14.91
C THR A 13 11.51 0.18 -14.58
N ALA A 14 12.36 1.15 -14.96
CA ALA A 14 12.03 2.54 -14.69
C ALA A 14 10.78 2.97 -15.42
N LEU A 15 10.61 2.54 -16.67
CA LEU A 15 9.42 2.88 -17.42
C LEU A 15 8.17 2.24 -16.84
N GLU A 16 8.29 1.01 -16.40
CA GLU A 16 7.16 0.33 -15.77
C GLU A 16 6.74 1.04 -14.50
N GLU A 17 7.70 1.48 -13.72
CA GLU A 17 7.38 2.20 -12.49
C GLU A 17 6.69 3.52 -12.79
N LEU A 18 7.17 4.24 -13.81
CA LEU A 18 6.51 5.49 -14.19
C LEU A 18 5.10 5.23 -14.67
N PHE A 19 4.92 4.18 -15.46
CA PHE A 19 3.59 3.83 -15.96
C PHE A 19 2.64 3.56 -14.81
N LEU A 20 3.06 2.78 -13.82
CA LEU A 20 2.23 2.49 -12.66
C LEU A 20 1.91 3.74 -11.87
N GLN A 21 2.87 4.66 -11.76
CA GLN A 21 2.63 5.89 -11.02
C GLN A 21 1.59 6.77 -11.67
N GLN A 22 1.47 6.70 -13.00
CA GLN A 22 0.50 7.52 -13.72
C GLN A 22 -0.85 6.86 -13.85
N LYS A 23 -0.94 5.56 -13.65
CA LYS A 23 -2.18 4.86 -13.77
C LYS A 23 -3.05 5.10 -12.56
N LYS A 24 -4.35 5.18 -12.75
CA LYS A 24 -5.26 5.39 -11.63
C LYS A 24 -6.02 4.13 -11.26
N ILE A 25 -6.23 3.24 -12.21
CA ILE A 25 -6.94 1.99 -11.96
C ILE A 25 -5.98 0.85 -12.26
N PHE A 26 -5.79 -0.02 -11.29
CA PHE A 26 -4.88 -1.15 -11.41
C PHE A 26 -5.63 -2.45 -11.52
N THR A 27 -5.11 -3.36 -12.33
CA THR A 27 -5.53 -4.76 -12.28
C THR A 27 -4.84 -5.42 -11.08
N LEU A 28 -5.20 -6.68 -10.84
CA LEU A 28 -4.57 -7.42 -9.74
C LEU A 28 -3.05 -7.49 -9.92
N ASP A 29 -2.61 -7.78 -11.15
CA ASP A 29 -1.18 -7.84 -11.41
C ASP A 29 -0.50 -6.51 -11.17
N GLU A 30 -1.12 -5.44 -11.63
CA GLU A 30 -0.56 -4.11 -11.45
C GLU A 30 -0.54 -3.69 -9.99
N ALA A 31 -1.59 -4.02 -9.25
CA ALA A 31 -1.63 -3.72 -7.83
C ALA A 31 -0.54 -4.49 -7.09
N SER A 32 -0.31 -5.74 -7.48
CA SER A 32 0.75 -6.53 -6.88
C SER A 32 2.11 -5.89 -7.13
N ALA A 33 2.34 -5.43 -8.36
CA ALA A 33 3.60 -4.77 -8.68
C ALA A 33 3.75 -3.46 -7.92
N TYR A 34 2.67 -2.71 -7.78
CA TYR A 34 2.71 -1.42 -7.12
C TYR A 34 2.93 -1.55 -5.62
N THR A 35 2.23 -2.47 -4.99
CA THR A 35 2.29 -2.62 -3.53
C THR A 35 3.35 -3.59 -3.07
N HIS A 36 3.90 -4.40 -3.99
CA HIS A 36 4.84 -5.47 -3.66
C HIS A 36 4.22 -6.54 -2.77
N ILE A 37 2.90 -6.64 -2.80
CA ILE A 37 2.19 -7.72 -2.12
C ILE A 37 1.87 -8.77 -3.17
N SER A 38 2.05 -10.03 -2.83
CA SER A 38 1.81 -11.12 -3.78
C SER A 38 0.35 -11.13 -4.22
N LYS A 39 0.11 -11.64 -5.41
CA LYS A 39 -1.25 -11.71 -5.94
C LYS A 39 -2.15 -12.57 -5.07
N SER A 40 -1.64 -13.68 -4.58
CA SER A 40 -2.45 -14.54 -3.73
C SER A 40 -2.82 -13.85 -2.43
N ARG A 41 -1.91 -13.07 -1.86
CA ARG A 41 -2.23 -12.33 -0.66
C ARG A 41 -3.24 -11.22 -0.93
N LEU A 42 -3.08 -10.52 -2.04
CA LEU A 42 -4.05 -9.50 -2.42
C LEU A 42 -5.42 -10.12 -2.62
N TYR A 43 -5.46 -11.27 -3.27
CA TYR A 43 -6.72 -11.96 -3.50
C TYR A 43 -7.39 -12.32 -2.18
N LYS A 44 -6.60 -12.80 -1.23
CA LYS A 44 -7.12 -13.11 0.07
C LYS A 44 -7.66 -11.87 0.77
N LEU A 45 -6.92 -10.76 0.69
CA LEU A 45 -7.38 -9.51 1.30
C LEU A 45 -8.71 -9.06 0.69
N THR A 46 -8.87 -9.20 -0.62
CA THR A 46 -10.14 -8.81 -1.23
C THR A 46 -11.26 -9.76 -0.82
N SER A 47 -10.97 -11.05 -0.70
CA SER A 47 -11.98 -12.00 -0.27
C SER A 47 -12.48 -11.69 1.11
N GLU A 48 -11.61 -11.21 1.97
CA GLU A 48 -11.96 -10.87 3.34
C GLU A 48 -12.43 -9.43 3.47
N LYS A 49 -12.49 -8.72 2.34
CA LYS A 49 -12.94 -7.33 2.31
C LYS A 49 -12.10 -6.42 3.19
N MET A 50 -10.80 -6.69 3.21
CA MET A 50 -9.87 -5.94 4.02
C MET A 50 -9.14 -4.86 3.24
N ILE A 51 -9.36 -4.78 1.92
CA ILE A 51 -8.69 -3.81 1.07
C ILE A 51 -9.70 -3.29 0.05
N PRO A 52 -9.69 -1.99 -0.24
CA PRO A 52 -10.63 -1.45 -1.23
C PRO A 52 -10.38 -2.04 -2.61
N HIS A 53 -11.42 -2.51 -3.23
CA HIS A 53 -11.30 -3.12 -4.54
C HIS A 53 -12.63 -3.05 -5.27
N TYR A 54 -12.60 -3.33 -6.58
CA TYR A 54 -13.77 -3.28 -7.43
C TYR A 54 -13.83 -4.55 -8.28
N LYS A 55 -15.01 -5.02 -8.51
CA LYS A 55 -15.23 -6.24 -9.27
C LYS A 55 -16.43 -6.05 -10.18
N PRO A 56 -16.32 -5.17 -11.18
CA PRO A 56 -17.49 -4.77 -11.96
C PRO A 56 -18.17 -5.93 -12.69
N THR A 57 -17.40 -6.91 -13.16
CA THR A 57 -18.00 -8.03 -13.87
C THR A 57 -18.13 -9.27 -12.98
N GLY A 58 -17.64 -9.20 -11.75
CA GLY A 58 -17.64 -10.36 -10.88
C GLY A 58 -16.51 -11.32 -11.14
N ARG A 59 -15.62 -11.03 -12.08
CA ARG A 59 -14.52 -11.91 -12.42
C ARG A 59 -13.16 -11.31 -12.17
N PHE A 60 -12.97 -10.05 -12.55
CA PHE A 60 -11.66 -9.41 -12.47
C PHE A 60 -11.66 -8.38 -11.38
N LEU A 61 -10.55 -8.32 -10.65
CA LEU A 61 -10.38 -7.36 -9.57
C LEU A 61 -9.69 -6.12 -10.08
N TYR A 62 -10.16 -4.98 -9.62
CA TYR A 62 -9.55 -3.70 -9.93
C TYR A 62 -9.37 -2.92 -8.64
N PHE A 63 -8.35 -2.06 -8.64
CA PHE A 63 -8.03 -1.25 -7.48
C PHE A 63 -7.82 0.19 -7.94
N GLU A 64 -8.22 1.14 -7.13
CA GLU A 64 -7.96 2.53 -7.43
C GLU A 64 -6.67 2.94 -6.72
N LYS A 65 -5.77 3.61 -7.45
CA LYS A 65 -4.46 3.94 -6.92
C LYS A 65 -4.56 4.77 -5.65
N ASP A 66 -5.41 5.79 -5.65
CA ASP A 66 -5.54 6.67 -4.49
C ASP A 66 -6.04 5.92 -3.28
N GLU A 67 -6.96 4.99 -3.48
CA GLU A 67 -7.46 4.17 -2.39
C GLU A 67 -6.40 3.21 -1.89
N LEU A 68 -5.59 2.66 -2.80
CA LEU A 68 -4.47 1.82 -2.38
C LEU A 68 -3.46 2.61 -1.56
N ASP A 69 -3.16 3.82 -2.02
CA ASP A 69 -2.23 4.68 -1.29
C ASP A 69 -2.75 4.96 0.10
N GLN A 70 -4.03 5.25 0.22
CA GLN A 70 -4.62 5.52 1.53
C GLN A 70 -4.62 4.28 2.40
N TRP A 71 -4.91 3.13 1.79
CA TRP A 71 -4.90 1.87 2.52
C TRP A 71 -3.51 1.56 3.07
N ILE A 72 -2.49 1.79 2.24
CA ILE A 72 -1.11 1.58 2.68
C ILE A 72 -0.78 2.52 3.85
N LYS A 73 -1.20 3.77 3.74
CA LYS A 73 -0.93 4.75 4.79
C LYS A 73 -1.66 4.42 6.09
N ASN A 74 -2.84 3.83 5.97
CA ASN A 74 -3.60 3.45 7.15
C ASN A 74 -2.98 2.28 7.90
N HIS A 75 -2.06 1.58 7.24
CA HIS A 75 -1.37 0.46 7.88
C HIS A 75 0.04 0.85 8.31
N ARG A 76 0.18 2.08 8.70
CA ARG A 76 1.44 2.61 9.13
C ARG A 76 1.89 1.94 10.42
N VAL A 77 3.19 1.63 10.47
CA VAL A 77 3.77 1.07 11.69
C VAL A 77 4.31 2.23 12.51
N SER A 78 3.89 2.30 13.76
CA SER A 78 4.32 3.38 14.63
C SER A 78 5.81 3.28 14.92
N THR A 79 6.46 4.43 14.99
CA THR A 79 7.86 4.44 15.39
C THR A 79 7.96 4.22 16.90
N VAL A 80 9.17 3.92 17.35
CA VAL A 80 9.39 3.74 18.77
C VAL A 80 9.03 5.02 19.54
N ASP A 81 9.44 6.16 19.02
CA ASP A 81 9.14 7.43 19.69
C ASP A 81 7.64 7.66 19.80
N GLU A 82 6.91 7.37 18.73
CA GLU A 82 5.47 7.56 18.74
C GLU A 82 4.78 6.65 19.74
N MET A 83 5.26 5.42 19.84
CA MET A 83 4.68 4.50 20.80
C MET A 83 4.93 4.95 22.22
N GLU A 84 6.08 5.52 22.49
CA GLU A 84 6.38 6.04 23.81
C GLU A 84 5.50 7.23 24.14
N GLU A 85 5.30 8.13 23.17
CA GLU A 85 4.42 9.27 23.38
C GLU A 85 3.00 8.83 23.64
N ALA A 86 2.53 7.87 22.88
CA ALA A 86 1.17 7.37 23.04
C ALA A 86 0.99 6.75 24.41
N ALA A 87 1.98 6.00 24.87
CA ALA A 87 1.92 5.39 26.18
C ALA A 87 1.86 6.43 27.27
N GLN A 88 2.67 7.48 27.16
CA GLN A 88 2.64 8.54 28.15
C GLN A 88 1.32 9.26 28.14
N SER A 89 0.81 9.57 26.96
CA SER A 89 -0.48 10.25 26.85
C SER A 89 -1.59 9.40 27.44
N TYR A 90 -1.55 8.14 27.16
CA TYR A 90 -2.56 7.22 27.67
C TYR A 90 -2.54 7.21 29.20
N CYS A 91 -1.35 7.09 29.78
CA CYS A 91 -1.23 7.06 31.22
C CYS A 91 -1.72 8.35 31.86
N VAL A 92 -1.47 9.47 31.20
CA VAL A 92 -1.91 10.75 31.74
C VAL A 92 -3.41 10.93 31.60
N ARG A 93 -3.94 10.53 30.46
CA ARG A 93 -5.36 10.76 30.20
C ARG A 93 -6.28 9.82 30.90
N GLN A 94 -5.79 8.68 31.27
CA GLN A 94 -6.63 7.71 31.83
C GLN A 94 -6.30 7.48 33.18
N PRO A 95 -6.33 8.44 33.93
CA PRO A 95 -5.94 8.33 35.17
C PRO A 95 -6.79 7.43 35.83
N ILE A 96 -7.08 7.06 36.08
CA ILE A 96 -7.80 6.38 36.70
C ILE A 96 -8.84 6.06 36.45
N ALA A 97 -9.02 6.61 35.99
CA ALA A 97 -10.04 6.41 35.54
C ALA A 97 -10.65 5.41 35.94
N THR A 98 -10.45 5.04 36.11
CA THR A 98 -10.96 4.34 36.25
C THR A 98 -11.57 3.89 36.98
N VAL A 99 -11.49 3.89 37.21
CA VAL A 99 -11.99 3.62 37.86
C VAL A 99 -12.74 3.45 37.92
#